data_66f3f9b4e5851d4c2fbe3f3006bd6844
#
_entry.id   66f3f9b4e5851d4c2fbe3f3006bd6844
#
_cell.length_a   1.000
_cell.length_b   1.000
_cell.length_c   1.000
_cell.angle_alpha   90.00
_cell.angle_beta   90.00
_cell.angle_gamma   90.00
#
_symmetry.space_group_name_H-M   'P 1'
#
loop_
_entity.id
_entity.type
_entity.pdbx_description
1 polymer ?
#
loop_
_entity_poly.entity_id
_entity_poly.type
_entity_poly.pdbx_seq_one_letter_code
_entity_poly.pdbx_strand_id
1 'polypeptide(L)'
;MTTTLPANPPPFGGSPDLAGRVRRRFATGRAEVSPAAVVEAVRETGGPVLGDRDVLRLAARVHDDLVGAGPLGPLLADPEVTDVLVNATEVWVDRGDGLRREPLSMASPDAARRLAQRLVAATGRRLDDGAPYADAILPDGTRLHAVLPPVATGGPYLSLRTFRRHPFTLVDLVARNTVPPPVADLLAAVVAARLAFLVVGGTGSGKTTLLNTLIELVPRDERIVLVEDAAELRPAHPHVVGLQCKTSNVEGAGAVEMTDLVRQALRMRPDRLIVGECRGAEIVDLLRALNTGHEGGAGTLHANAIADVPARLEALGLLGGLPRVALHAQAAAALQVVLQMRRTSTGRVLSTVGLVAAEGPDRLVTVRPAWDRATGVAAAGADLARLLATRGARVPELLWGAER
;
A
#
# COMPACT_ATOMS: atom_id res chain seq x y z
N MET A 1 27.00 -17.47 13.85
CA MET A 1 26.56 -18.81 13.44
C MET A 1 25.66 -18.64 12.24
N THR A 2 26.21 -18.89 11.07
CA THR A 2 25.54 -18.68 9.77
C THR A 2 24.71 -19.93 9.49
N THR A 3 23.39 -19.82 9.65
CA THR A 3 22.46 -20.91 9.29
C THR A 3 22.30 -20.89 7.78
N THR A 4 23.00 -21.76 7.10
CA THR A 4 22.83 -22.06 5.68
C THR A 4 21.44 -22.69 5.48
N LEU A 5 20.56 -22.01 4.71
CA LEU A 5 19.34 -22.60 4.20
C LEU A 5 19.68 -23.84 3.35
N PRO A 6 18.90 -24.93 3.44
CA PRO A 6 19.19 -26.14 2.68
C PRO A 6 19.05 -25.85 1.20
N ALA A 7 20.04 -26.31 0.43
CA ALA A 7 20.06 -26.32 -1.02
C ALA A 7 18.78 -26.97 -1.57
N ASN A 8 18.32 -26.44 -2.71
CA ASN A 8 17.20 -26.97 -3.50
C ASN A 8 17.26 -28.51 -3.53
N PRO A 9 16.20 -29.23 -3.13
CA PRO A 9 16.21 -30.67 -3.25
C PRO A 9 16.37 -31.08 -4.74
N PRO A 10 17.07 -32.19 -5.01
CA PRO A 10 17.33 -32.62 -6.38
C PRO A 10 16.05 -32.83 -7.16
N PRO A 11 16.09 -32.69 -8.51
CA PRO A 11 14.91 -32.89 -9.34
C PRO A 11 14.40 -34.32 -9.15
N PHE A 12 13.12 -34.41 -8.79
CA PHE A 12 12.43 -35.66 -8.55
C PHE A 12 12.61 -36.66 -9.73
N GLY A 13 12.85 -37.91 -9.41
CA GLY A 13 12.94 -39.04 -10.37
C GLY A 13 11.62 -39.47 -11.03
N GLY A 14 10.73 -38.50 -11.31
CA GLY A 14 9.54 -38.66 -12.16
C GLY A 14 9.85 -38.01 -13.50
N SER A 15 9.46 -38.67 -14.61
CA SER A 15 9.70 -38.20 -16.00
C SER A 15 9.58 -36.68 -16.10
N PRO A 16 10.57 -35.99 -16.68
CA PRO A 16 10.61 -34.52 -16.81
C PRO A 16 9.35 -33.88 -17.44
N ASP A 17 8.51 -34.70 -18.06
CA ASP A 17 7.34 -34.31 -18.84
C ASP A 17 5.98 -34.49 -18.09
N LEU A 18 5.97 -35.02 -16.87
CA LEU A 18 4.68 -35.27 -16.17
C LEU A 18 3.88 -33.97 -15.94
N ALA A 19 4.52 -32.95 -15.43
CA ALA A 19 3.89 -31.63 -15.26
C ALA A 19 3.45 -31.03 -16.61
N GLY A 20 4.23 -31.24 -17.66
CA GLY A 20 3.90 -30.85 -19.04
C GLY A 20 2.67 -31.58 -19.59
N ARG A 21 2.55 -32.88 -19.33
CA ARG A 21 1.37 -33.66 -19.74
C ARG A 21 0.10 -33.20 -19.04
N VAL A 22 0.18 -32.98 -17.74
CA VAL A 22 -0.97 -32.46 -16.97
C VAL A 22 -1.37 -31.07 -17.46
N ARG A 23 -0.41 -30.17 -17.72
CA ARG A 23 -0.68 -28.84 -18.29
C ARG A 23 -1.37 -28.90 -19.64
N ARG A 24 -0.90 -29.77 -20.57
CA ARG A 24 -1.50 -29.98 -21.92
C ARG A 24 -2.95 -30.44 -21.80
N ARG A 25 -3.28 -31.32 -20.84
CA ARG A 25 -4.65 -31.77 -20.62
C ARG A 25 -5.61 -30.63 -20.30
N PHE A 26 -5.21 -29.68 -19.42
CA PHE A 26 -6.04 -28.51 -19.10
C PHE A 26 -6.06 -27.48 -20.24
N ALA A 27 -4.97 -27.34 -21.01
CA ALA A 27 -4.91 -26.44 -22.15
C ALA A 27 -5.83 -26.87 -23.32
N THR A 28 -6.13 -28.15 -23.43
CA THR A 28 -7.00 -28.71 -24.50
C THR A 28 -8.42 -29.01 -24.06
N GLY A 29 -8.70 -29.00 -22.73
CA GLY A 29 -9.99 -29.32 -22.14
C GLY A 29 -10.77 -28.07 -21.73
N ARG A 30 -12.11 -28.17 -21.69
CA ARG A 30 -13.02 -27.17 -21.10
C ARG A 30 -13.16 -27.31 -19.59
N ALA A 31 -12.30 -28.12 -18.94
CA ALA A 31 -12.40 -28.38 -17.49
C ALA A 31 -11.91 -27.16 -16.72
N GLU A 32 -12.67 -26.76 -15.71
CA GLU A 32 -12.27 -25.73 -14.75
C GLU A 32 -11.02 -26.19 -13.99
N VAL A 33 -10.02 -25.30 -13.91
CA VAL A 33 -8.76 -25.58 -13.22
C VAL A 33 -8.95 -25.38 -11.73
N SER A 34 -9.46 -26.41 -11.03
CA SER A 34 -9.54 -26.42 -9.58
C SER A 34 -8.40 -27.24 -8.96
N PRO A 35 -7.99 -26.96 -7.71
CA PRO A 35 -6.98 -27.77 -7.01
C PRO A 35 -7.29 -29.28 -7.02
N ALA A 36 -8.56 -29.64 -6.81
CA ALA A 36 -9.01 -31.03 -6.82
C ALA A 36 -8.85 -31.67 -8.22
N ALA A 37 -9.26 -30.95 -9.27
CA ALA A 37 -9.14 -31.44 -10.66
C ALA A 37 -7.66 -31.63 -11.05
N VAL A 38 -6.76 -30.75 -10.58
CA VAL A 38 -5.32 -30.89 -10.84
C VAL A 38 -4.74 -32.09 -10.09
N VAL A 39 -5.14 -32.34 -8.83
CA VAL A 39 -4.73 -33.53 -8.05
C VAL A 39 -5.14 -34.81 -8.79
N GLU A 40 -6.39 -34.89 -9.27
CA GLU A 40 -6.90 -36.02 -10.02
C GLU A 40 -6.14 -36.21 -11.32
N ALA A 41 -5.91 -35.17 -12.09
CA ALA A 41 -5.14 -35.21 -13.32
C ALA A 41 -3.68 -35.65 -13.10
N VAL A 42 -3.05 -35.25 -11.99
CA VAL A 42 -1.70 -35.71 -11.61
C VAL A 42 -1.70 -37.19 -11.27
N ARG A 43 -2.71 -37.70 -10.51
CA ARG A 43 -2.84 -39.10 -10.17
C ARG A 43 -3.03 -39.97 -11.41
N GLU A 44 -3.94 -39.59 -12.28
CA GLU A 44 -4.18 -40.33 -13.54
C GLU A 44 -2.97 -40.34 -14.47
N THR A 45 -2.26 -39.22 -14.57
CA THR A 45 -1.11 -39.09 -15.48
C THR A 45 0.17 -39.66 -14.90
N GLY A 46 0.33 -39.65 -13.57
CA GLY A 46 1.54 -40.09 -12.86
C GLY A 46 1.59 -41.61 -12.58
N GLY A 47 0.43 -42.27 -12.62
CA GLY A 47 0.31 -43.72 -12.30
C GLY A 47 0.63 -44.03 -10.82
N PRO A 48 0.69 -45.32 -10.46
CA PRO A 48 0.84 -45.80 -9.09
C PRO A 48 2.23 -45.57 -8.48
N VAL A 49 3.14 -44.91 -9.18
CA VAL A 49 4.54 -44.70 -8.75
C VAL A 49 4.71 -43.47 -7.83
N LEU A 50 3.72 -42.55 -7.78
CA LEU A 50 3.81 -41.35 -6.96
C LEU A 50 3.09 -41.55 -5.61
N GLY A 51 3.82 -41.32 -4.53
CA GLY A 51 3.20 -41.23 -3.19
C GLY A 51 2.28 -40.02 -3.05
N ASP A 52 1.27 -40.10 -2.17
CA ASP A 52 0.30 -39.01 -1.97
C ASP A 52 0.93 -37.64 -1.73
N ARG A 53 2.02 -37.59 -0.97
CA ARG A 53 2.75 -36.36 -0.68
C ARG A 53 3.37 -35.74 -1.94
N ASP A 54 3.83 -36.57 -2.88
CA ASP A 54 4.45 -36.10 -4.14
C ASP A 54 3.38 -35.69 -5.15
N VAL A 55 2.25 -36.40 -5.16
CA VAL A 55 1.06 -36.02 -5.93
C VAL A 55 0.57 -34.63 -5.50
N LEU A 56 0.41 -34.38 -4.20
CA LEU A 56 -0.06 -33.08 -3.69
C LEU A 56 0.93 -31.96 -4.00
N ARG A 57 2.25 -32.20 -3.85
CA ARG A 57 3.27 -31.22 -4.21
C ARG A 57 3.29 -30.91 -5.69
N LEU A 58 3.21 -31.94 -6.53
CA LEU A 58 3.19 -31.75 -7.98
C LEU A 58 1.92 -31.03 -8.43
N ALA A 59 0.76 -31.43 -7.87
CA ALA A 59 -0.52 -30.79 -8.15
C ALA A 59 -0.53 -29.30 -7.76
N ALA A 60 0.00 -28.95 -6.59
CA ALA A 60 0.14 -27.55 -6.18
C ALA A 60 1.00 -26.75 -7.18
N ARG A 61 2.16 -27.29 -7.58
CA ARG A 61 3.03 -26.64 -8.58
C ARG A 61 2.36 -26.48 -9.95
N VAL A 62 1.66 -27.51 -10.41
CA VAL A 62 0.95 -27.46 -11.70
C VAL A 62 -0.22 -26.49 -11.63
N HIS A 63 -0.93 -26.44 -10.51
CA HIS A 63 -2.01 -25.49 -10.29
C HIS A 63 -1.47 -24.04 -10.30
N ASP A 64 -0.37 -23.76 -9.57
CA ASP A 64 0.28 -22.47 -9.59
C ASP A 64 0.79 -22.07 -10.98
N ASP A 65 1.28 -23.04 -11.76
CA ASP A 65 1.67 -22.83 -13.15
C ASP A 65 0.48 -22.52 -14.07
N LEU A 66 -0.71 -23.05 -13.77
CA LEU A 66 -1.90 -22.87 -14.61
C LEU A 66 -2.70 -21.61 -14.27
N VAL A 67 -2.90 -21.30 -13.00
CA VAL A 67 -3.77 -20.21 -12.54
C VAL A 67 -3.07 -19.21 -11.59
N GLY A 68 -1.97 -19.62 -10.96
CA GLY A 68 -1.21 -18.81 -10.02
C GLY A 68 -0.06 -18.03 -10.69
N ALA A 69 0.81 -17.51 -9.82
CA ALA A 69 2.00 -16.76 -10.23
C ALA A 69 3.18 -17.65 -10.66
N GLY A 70 2.96 -18.96 -10.83
CA GLY A 70 3.97 -19.90 -11.26
C GLY A 70 5.20 -19.91 -10.36
N PRO A 71 6.44 -19.77 -10.93
CA PRO A 71 7.66 -19.80 -10.12
C PRO A 71 7.77 -18.63 -9.12
N LEU A 72 7.01 -17.56 -9.30
CA LEU A 72 7.00 -16.40 -8.38
C LEU A 72 6.09 -16.62 -7.15
N GLY A 73 5.23 -17.65 -7.18
CA GLY A 73 4.26 -17.93 -6.10
C GLY A 73 4.88 -17.97 -4.70
N PRO A 74 5.98 -18.71 -4.45
CA PRO A 74 6.65 -18.75 -3.16
C PRO A 74 7.14 -17.38 -2.67
N LEU A 75 7.62 -16.53 -3.60
CA LEU A 75 8.08 -15.17 -3.28
C LEU A 75 6.91 -14.25 -2.90
N LEU A 76 5.79 -14.36 -3.63
CA LEU A 76 4.58 -13.57 -3.35
C LEU A 76 3.85 -14.04 -2.08
N ALA A 77 4.08 -15.28 -1.64
CA ALA A 77 3.55 -15.81 -0.39
C ALA A 77 4.40 -15.45 0.84
N ASP A 78 5.66 -15.00 0.63
CA ASP A 78 6.56 -14.58 1.71
C ASP A 78 6.08 -13.24 2.28
N PRO A 79 5.71 -13.16 3.59
CA PRO A 79 5.18 -11.94 4.20
C PRO A 79 6.21 -10.81 4.30
N GLU A 80 7.50 -11.10 4.18
CA GLU A 80 8.55 -10.08 4.21
C GLU A 80 8.79 -9.45 2.82
N VAL A 81 8.36 -10.09 1.73
CA VAL A 81 8.50 -9.58 0.37
C VAL A 81 7.49 -8.46 0.13
N THR A 82 8.00 -7.31 -0.30
CA THR A 82 7.18 -6.14 -0.67
C THR A 82 7.06 -5.98 -2.18
N ASP A 83 8.12 -6.31 -2.92
CA ASP A 83 8.14 -6.18 -4.36
C ASP A 83 8.87 -7.37 -4.99
N VAL A 84 8.33 -7.89 -6.08
CA VAL A 84 8.96 -8.89 -6.96
C VAL A 84 9.05 -8.31 -8.35
N LEU A 85 10.27 -8.15 -8.87
CA LEU A 85 10.50 -7.61 -10.21
C LEU A 85 11.06 -8.70 -11.12
N VAL A 86 10.55 -8.77 -12.36
CA VAL A 86 11.08 -9.65 -13.39
C VAL A 86 11.61 -8.80 -14.54
N ASN A 87 12.91 -8.93 -14.82
CA ASN A 87 13.58 -8.28 -15.92
C ASN A 87 13.97 -9.35 -16.96
N ALA A 88 13.14 -9.53 -17.97
CA ALA A 88 13.24 -10.63 -18.93
C ALA A 88 13.23 -12.01 -18.25
N THR A 89 14.37 -12.50 -17.80
CA THR A 89 14.49 -13.77 -17.06
C THR A 89 14.96 -13.59 -15.61
N GLU A 90 15.55 -12.46 -15.28
CA GLU A 90 16.07 -12.20 -13.92
C GLU A 90 14.96 -11.82 -12.96
N VAL A 91 15.02 -12.38 -11.76
CA VAL A 91 14.07 -12.07 -10.68
C VAL A 91 14.79 -11.29 -9.57
N TRP A 92 14.18 -10.20 -9.15
CA TRP A 92 14.65 -9.32 -8.08
C TRP A 92 13.55 -9.15 -7.04
N VAL A 93 13.94 -9.07 -5.78
CA VAL A 93 12.99 -8.97 -4.66
C VAL A 93 13.42 -7.87 -3.70
N ASP A 94 12.45 -7.08 -3.21
CA ASP A 94 12.63 -6.20 -2.05
C ASP A 94 11.92 -6.81 -0.84
N ARG A 95 12.63 -6.96 0.29
CA ARG A 95 12.10 -7.37 1.59
C ARG A 95 12.06 -6.21 2.59
N GLY A 96 12.12 -4.97 2.05
CA GLY A 96 12.07 -3.75 2.86
C GLY A 96 13.42 -3.10 3.09
N ASP A 97 14.51 -3.78 2.77
CA ASP A 97 15.91 -3.32 2.89
C ASP A 97 16.57 -2.99 1.54
N GLY A 98 15.84 -3.13 0.44
CA GLY A 98 16.25 -2.83 -0.92
C GLY A 98 16.21 -4.04 -1.84
N LEU A 99 16.34 -3.78 -3.14
CA LEU A 99 16.29 -4.81 -4.18
C LEU A 99 17.51 -5.69 -4.14
N ARG A 100 17.27 -7.02 -4.14
CA ARG A 100 18.30 -8.06 -4.26
C ARG A 100 17.91 -9.05 -5.35
N ARG A 101 18.91 -9.50 -6.12
CA ARG A 101 18.70 -10.54 -7.12
C ARG A 101 18.47 -11.88 -6.44
N GLU A 102 17.41 -12.58 -6.85
CA GLU A 102 17.11 -13.93 -6.39
C GLU A 102 17.86 -14.96 -7.25
N PRO A 103 18.18 -16.13 -6.68
CA PRO A 103 18.72 -17.27 -7.46
C PRO A 103 17.70 -17.81 -8.48
N LEU A 104 16.41 -17.54 -8.26
CA LEU A 104 15.33 -17.88 -9.16
C LEU A 104 15.45 -17.09 -10.46
N SER A 105 15.19 -17.75 -11.59
CA SER A 105 15.06 -17.10 -12.90
C SER A 105 13.86 -17.67 -13.67
N MET A 106 13.30 -16.88 -14.57
CA MET A 106 12.32 -17.37 -15.54
C MET A 106 13.03 -18.26 -16.56
N ALA A 107 12.35 -19.32 -17.01
CA ALA A 107 12.92 -20.30 -17.96
C ALA A 107 13.31 -19.67 -19.31
N SER A 108 12.60 -18.62 -19.72
CA SER A 108 12.89 -17.83 -20.92
C SER A 108 12.11 -16.50 -20.89
N PRO A 109 12.45 -15.50 -21.72
CA PRO A 109 11.64 -14.31 -21.90
C PRO A 109 10.19 -14.63 -22.31
N ASP A 110 9.98 -15.63 -23.15
CA ASP A 110 8.64 -16.08 -23.54
C ASP A 110 7.86 -16.67 -22.35
N ALA A 111 8.53 -17.34 -21.43
CA ALA A 111 7.87 -17.83 -20.21
C ALA A 111 7.41 -16.67 -19.32
N ALA A 112 8.21 -15.61 -19.17
CA ALA A 112 7.85 -14.40 -18.45
C ALA A 112 6.68 -13.67 -19.16
N ARG A 113 6.71 -13.58 -20.49
CA ARG A 113 5.61 -13.01 -21.30
C ARG A 113 4.29 -13.76 -21.06
N ARG A 114 4.31 -15.10 -21.18
CA ARG A 114 3.10 -15.91 -20.93
C ARG A 114 2.58 -15.78 -19.51
N LEU A 115 3.47 -15.69 -18.52
CA LEU A 115 3.08 -15.44 -17.14
C LEU A 115 2.39 -14.08 -17.00
N ALA A 116 2.99 -13.01 -17.54
CA ALA A 116 2.40 -11.67 -17.52
C ALA A 116 1.02 -11.64 -18.16
N GLN A 117 0.89 -12.20 -19.38
CA GLN A 117 -0.38 -12.26 -20.10
C GLN A 117 -1.46 -13.02 -19.33
N ARG A 118 -1.11 -14.16 -18.72
CA ARG A 118 -2.04 -14.96 -17.91
C ARG A 118 -2.50 -14.20 -16.68
N LEU A 119 -1.58 -13.60 -15.93
CA LEU A 119 -1.93 -12.83 -14.72
C LEU A 119 -2.82 -11.63 -15.03
N VAL A 120 -2.51 -10.91 -16.12
CA VAL A 120 -3.32 -9.77 -16.56
C VAL A 120 -4.71 -10.23 -17.06
N ALA A 121 -4.77 -11.30 -17.84
CA ALA A 121 -6.03 -11.86 -18.35
C ALA A 121 -6.97 -12.32 -17.21
N ALA A 122 -6.42 -12.87 -16.11
CA ALA A 122 -7.19 -13.26 -14.94
C ALA A 122 -7.92 -12.07 -14.27
N THR A 123 -7.50 -10.84 -14.55
CA THR A 123 -8.17 -9.61 -14.07
C THR A 123 -9.13 -9.00 -15.09
N GLY A 124 -9.40 -9.69 -16.21
CA GLY A 124 -10.25 -9.20 -17.30
C GLY A 124 -9.59 -8.13 -18.18
N ARG A 125 -8.28 -7.93 -18.06
CA ARG A 125 -7.52 -6.96 -18.86
C ARG A 125 -6.74 -7.63 -19.99
N ARG A 126 -6.36 -6.83 -20.98
CA ARG A 126 -5.61 -7.27 -22.15
C ARG A 126 -4.14 -6.89 -22.02
N LEU A 127 -3.25 -7.80 -22.42
CA LEU A 127 -1.81 -7.59 -22.55
C LEU A 127 -1.27 -8.37 -23.73
N ASP A 128 -0.99 -7.70 -24.86
CA ASP A 128 -0.49 -8.29 -26.10
C ASP A 128 0.25 -7.25 -26.94
N ASP A 129 0.54 -7.57 -28.21
CA ASP A 129 1.27 -6.66 -29.11
C ASP A 129 0.49 -5.38 -29.42
N GLY A 130 -0.85 -5.41 -29.39
CA GLY A 130 -1.71 -4.22 -29.57
C GLY A 130 -1.94 -3.44 -28.28
N ALA A 131 -1.69 -4.04 -27.11
CA ALA A 131 -1.74 -3.42 -25.80
C ALA A 131 -0.52 -3.87 -24.98
N PRO A 132 0.68 -3.31 -25.26
CA PRO A 132 1.94 -3.87 -24.76
C PRO A 132 2.25 -3.58 -23.30
N TYR A 133 1.38 -2.91 -22.56
CA TYR A 133 1.49 -2.70 -21.11
C TYR A 133 0.12 -2.75 -20.45
N ALA A 134 0.12 -3.16 -19.18
CA ALA A 134 -1.09 -3.21 -18.38
C ALA A 134 -0.78 -3.07 -16.88
N ASP A 135 -1.67 -2.36 -16.19
CA ASP A 135 -1.79 -2.40 -14.73
C ASP A 135 -2.92 -3.35 -14.35
N ALA A 136 -2.70 -4.18 -13.34
CA ALA A 136 -3.70 -5.11 -12.84
C ALA A 136 -3.62 -5.25 -11.32
N ILE A 137 -4.72 -5.65 -10.70
CA ILE A 137 -4.77 -6.04 -9.30
C ILE A 137 -5.22 -7.50 -9.27
N LEU A 138 -4.34 -8.37 -8.80
CA LEU A 138 -4.61 -9.80 -8.70
C LEU A 138 -5.65 -10.08 -7.59
N PRO A 139 -6.32 -11.26 -7.59
CA PRO A 139 -7.34 -11.58 -6.60
C PRO A 139 -6.87 -11.53 -5.14
N ASP A 140 -5.58 -11.75 -4.88
CA ASP A 140 -4.96 -11.61 -3.55
C ASP A 140 -4.65 -10.17 -3.17
N GLY A 141 -4.89 -9.22 -4.10
CA GLY A 141 -4.61 -7.80 -3.96
C GLY A 141 -3.24 -7.37 -4.46
N THR A 142 -2.37 -8.29 -4.88
CA THR A 142 -1.05 -7.95 -5.45
C THR A 142 -1.23 -7.03 -6.66
N ARG A 143 -0.54 -5.90 -6.68
CA ARG A 143 -0.52 -5.00 -7.85
C ARG A 143 0.51 -5.50 -8.84
N LEU A 144 0.10 -5.66 -10.08
CA LEU A 144 0.92 -6.05 -11.19
C LEU A 144 0.99 -4.91 -12.21
N HIS A 145 2.19 -4.48 -12.56
CA HIS A 145 2.47 -3.73 -13.78
C HIS A 145 3.32 -4.60 -14.71
N ALA A 146 2.90 -4.72 -15.94
CA ALA A 146 3.61 -5.51 -16.95
C ALA A 146 3.82 -4.73 -18.23
N VAL A 147 5.00 -4.84 -18.83
CA VAL A 147 5.37 -4.22 -20.11
C VAL A 147 6.01 -5.25 -21.01
N LEU A 148 5.51 -5.33 -22.25
CA LEU A 148 5.99 -6.26 -23.28
C LEU A 148 6.85 -5.56 -24.34
N PRO A 149 7.71 -6.29 -25.07
CA PRO A 149 8.28 -5.81 -26.32
C PRO A 149 7.17 -5.41 -27.32
N PRO A 150 7.41 -4.39 -28.18
CA PRO A 150 8.67 -3.67 -28.38
C PRO A 150 8.89 -2.50 -27.41
N VAL A 151 7.90 -2.14 -26.56
CA VAL A 151 8.06 -1.06 -25.57
C VAL A 151 9.12 -1.45 -24.53
N ALA A 152 9.12 -2.68 -24.08
CA ALA A 152 10.17 -3.25 -23.22
C ALA A 152 11.36 -3.72 -24.11
N THR A 153 12.41 -2.92 -24.22
CA THR A 153 13.52 -3.16 -25.16
C THR A 153 14.41 -4.36 -24.82
N GLY A 154 14.47 -4.75 -23.54
CA GLY A 154 15.31 -5.85 -23.04
C GLY A 154 14.54 -7.15 -22.77
N GLY A 155 13.25 -7.23 -23.07
CA GLY A 155 12.37 -8.37 -22.81
C GLY A 155 11.14 -7.95 -22.02
N PRO A 156 10.23 -8.87 -21.65
CA PRO A 156 9.09 -8.54 -20.82
C PRO A 156 9.56 -8.11 -19.42
N TYR A 157 8.95 -7.05 -18.88
CA TYR A 157 9.16 -6.58 -17.52
C TYR A 157 7.88 -6.76 -16.73
N LEU A 158 8.00 -7.28 -15.50
CA LEU A 158 6.90 -7.38 -14.56
C LEU A 158 7.31 -6.74 -13.23
N SER A 159 6.42 -5.96 -12.65
CA SER A 159 6.56 -5.42 -11.30
C SER A 159 5.34 -5.86 -10.49
N LEU A 160 5.56 -6.74 -9.51
CA LEU A 160 4.51 -7.19 -8.61
C LEU A 160 4.77 -6.60 -7.23
N ARG A 161 3.81 -5.82 -6.73
CA ARG A 161 3.86 -5.27 -5.39
C ARG A 161 2.86 -5.99 -4.52
N THR A 162 3.40 -6.68 -3.49
CA THR A 162 2.58 -7.42 -2.54
C THR A 162 1.99 -6.52 -1.47
N PHE A 163 0.91 -6.97 -0.86
CA PHE A 163 0.37 -6.35 0.33
C PHE A 163 0.53 -7.29 1.53
N ARG A 164 0.96 -6.75 2.65
CA ARG A 164 0.99 -7.52 3.88
C ARG A 164 -0.41 -7.99 4.23
N ARG A 165 -0.57 -9.28 4.50
CA ARG A 165 -1.84 -9.87 4.93
C ARG A 165 -2.27 -9.37 6.31
N HIS A 166 -1.29 -9.06 7.17
CA HIS A 166 -1.51 -8.51 8.50
C HIS A 166 -0.87 -7.11 8.57
N PRO A 167 -1.67 -6.06 8.75
CA PRO A 167 -1.14 -4.72 8.94
C PRO A 167 -0.28 -4.66 10.20
N PHE A 168 0.64 -3.71 10.26
CA PHE A 168 1.42 -3.45 11.46
C PHE A 168 0.54 -2.76 12.50
N THR A 169 0.56 -3.27 13.71
CA THR A 169 0.04 -2.56 14.88
C THR A 169 1.00 -1.45 15.33
N LEU A 170 0.54 -0.53 16.17
CA LEU A 170 1.42 0.49 16.75
C LEU A 170 2.54 -0.12 17.60
N VAL A 171 2.28 -1.25 18.26
CA VAL A 171 3.28 -2.02 19.01
C VAL A 171 4.37 -2.57 18.07
N ASP A 172 4.00 -3.06 16.89
CA ASP A 172 4.95 -3.53 15.88
C ASP A 172 5.84 -2.38 15.38
N LEU A 173 5.27 -1.19 15.17
CA LEU A 173 6.03 -0.01 14.74
C LEU A 173 7.02 0.45 15.83
N VAL A 174 6.65 0.31 17.10
CA VAL A 174 7.55 0.58 18.24
C VAL A 174 8.67 -0.46 18.29
N ALA A 175 8.34 -1.74 18.22
CA ALA A 175 9.32 -2.83 18.24
C ALA A 175 10.35 -2.73 17.09
N ARG A 176 9.93 -2.21 15.93
CA ARG A 176 10.79 -1.95 14.76
C ARG A 176 11.54 -0.62 14.82
N ASN A 177 11.42 0.11 15.91
CA ASN A 177 11.99 1.46 16.07
C ASN A 177 11.52 2.46 14.98
N THR A 178 10.39 2.20 14.33
CA THR A 178 9.74 3.15 13.40
C THR A 178 9.18 4.32 14.19
N VAL A 179 8.51 4.06 15.30
CA VAL A 179 7.92 5.05 16.22
C VAL A 179 8.55 4.86 17.61
N PRO A 180 9.13 5.90 18.25
CA PRO A 180 9.58 5.80 19.63
C PRO A 180 8.42 5.56 20.60
N PRO A 181 8.60 4.78 21.68
CA PRO A 181 7.53 4.47 22.63
C PRO A 181 6.75 5.70 23.14
N PRO A 182 7.38 6.80 23.59
CA PRO A 182 6.64 7.98 24.08
C PRO A 182 5.83 8.68 22.98
N VAL A 183 6.26 8.54 21.72
CA VAL A 183 5.57 9.13 20.56
C VAL A 183 4.39 8.25 20.12
N ALA A 184 4.41 6.97 20.42
CA ALA A 184 3.25 6.10 20.18
C ALA A 184 2.02 6.60 20.99
N ASP A 185 2.21 6.97 22.24
CA ASP A 185 1.14 7.59 23.07
C ASP A 185 0.66 8.91 22.47
N LEU A 186 1.57 9.72 21.91
CA LEU A 186 1.21 10.95 21.24
C LEU A 186 0.35 10.68 20.00
N LEU A 187 0.72 9.70 19.18
CA LEU A 187 -0.07 9.33 18.01
C LEU A 187 -1.45 8.79 18.38
N ALA A 188 -1.53 7.98 19.43
CA ALA A 188 -2.82 7.51 19.96
C ALA A 188 -3.70 8.66 20.47
N ALA A 189 -3.10 9.65 21.16
CA ALA A 189 -3.81 10.83 21.61
C ALA A 189 -4.32 11.69 20.43
N VAL A 190 -3.55 11.83 19.35
CA VAL A 190 -3.96 12.53 18.12
C VAL A 190 -5.22 11.89 17.52
N VAL A 191 -5.25 10.55 17.41
CA VAL A 191 -6.41 9.83 16.88
C VAL A 191 -7.61 9.95 17.83
N ALA A 192 -7.41 9.78 19.14
CA ALA A 192 -8.45 9.87 20.16
C ALA A 192 -9.07 11.28 20.25
N ALA A 193 -8.24 12.32 20.10
CA ALA A 193 -8.67 13.73 20.06
C ALA A 193 -9.40 14.11 18.76
N ARG A 194 -9.56 13.18 17.81
CA ARG A 194 -10.14 13.44 16.48
C ARG A 194 -9.43 14.60 15.75
N LEU A 195 -8.11 14.72 15.92
CA LEU A 195 -7.34 15.69 15.14
C LEU A 195 -7.18 15.18 13.71
N ALA A 196 -7.47 16.04 12.75
CA ALA A 196 -7.22 15.72 11.35
C ALA A 196 -5.73 15.82 11.06
N PHE A 197 -5.18 14.83 10.34
CA PHE A 197 -3.75 14.76 10.09
C PHE A 197 -3.39 14.32 8.68
N LEU A 198 -2.22 14.76 8.22
CA LEU A 198 -1.59 14.27 6.99
C LEU A 198 -0.32 13.50 7.32
N VAL A 199 -0.15 12.33 6.71
CA VAL A 199 1.12 11.60 6.75
C VAL A 199 1.91 11.93 5.48
N VAL A 200 3.11 12.49 5.67
CA VAL A 200 3.94 12.98 4.56
C VAL A 200 5.28 12.24 4.50
N GLY A 201 5.92 12.28 3.34
CA GLY A 201 7.23 11.66 3.11
C GLY A 201 7.39 11.24 1.64
N GLY A 202 8.60 10.84 1.29
CA GLY A 202 8.94 10.33 -0.05
C GLY A 202 8.29 8.99 -0.37
N THR A 203 8.50 8.51 -1.60
CA THR A 203 8.06 7.17 -2.02
C THR A 203 8.74 6.08 -1.17
N GLY A 204 7.99 5.07 -0.74
CA GLY A 204 8.51 3.96 0.06
C GLY A 204 8.91 4.33 1.49
N SER A 205 8.59 5.54 1.99
CA SER A 205 8.90 5.96 3.37
C SER A 205 8.00 5.33 4.43
N GLY A 206 6.90 4.65 4.05
CA GLY A 206 5.97 3.99 4.98
C GLY A 206 4.75 4.84 5.36
N LYS A 207 4.38 5.85 4.56
CA LYS A 207 3.18 6.68 4.79
C LYS A 207 1.91 5.85 4.95
N THR A 208 1.61 5.02 3.95
CA THR A 208 0.42 4.17 3.94
C THR A 208 0.42 3.19 5.12
N THR A 209 1.58 2.67 5.50
CA THR A 209 1.75 1.78 6.67
C THR A 209 1.39 2.51 7.97
N LEU A 210 1.96 3.71 8.19
CA LEU A 210 1.64 4.50 9.39
C LEU A 210 0.17 4.90 9.41
N LEU A 211 -0.38 5.39 8.29
CA LEU A 211 -1.79 5.74 8.19
C LEU A 211 -2.68 4.54 8.54
N ASN A 212 -2.42 3.37 7.95
CA ASN A 212 -3.18 2.15 8.23
C ASN A 212 -3.14 1.78 9.72
N THR A 213 -1.95 1.83 10.34
CA THR A 213 -1.78 1.57 11.78
C THR A 213 -2.57 2.56 12.65
N LEU A 214 -2.59 3.85 12.28
CA LEU A 214 -3.34 4.86 13.04
C LEU A 214 -4.85 4.71 12.89
N ILE A 215 -5.33 4.29 11.72
CA ILE A 215 -6.76 4.00 11.50
C ILE A 215 -7.25 2.86 12.42
N GLU A 216 -6.41 1.88 12.74
CA GLU A 216 -6.77 0.80 13.67
C GLU A 216 -7.03 1.26 15.11
N LEU A 217 -6.51 2.45 15.48
CA LEU A 217 -6.74 3.05 16.80
C LEU A 217 -8.07 3.80 16.90
N VAL A 218 -8.78 3.97 15.80
CA VAL A 218 -10.10 4.61 15.77
C VAL A 218 -11.09 3.77 16.60
N PRO A 219 -11.97 4.38 17.42
CA PRO A 219 -12.99 3.65 18.18
C PRO A 219 -13.81 2.69 17.30
N ARG A 220 -14.06 1.48 17.79
CA ARG A 220 -14.67 0.39 17.01
C ARG A 220 -16.12 0.65 16.57
N ASP A 221 -16.80 1.59 17.17
CA ASP A 221 -18.15 2.05 16.85
C ASP A 221 -18.17 3.15 15.79
N GLU A 222 -17.03 3.78 15.50
CA GLU A 222 -16.94 4.77 14.44
C GLU A 222 -16.88 4.12 13.03
N ARG A 223 -17.55 4.76 12.07
CA ARG A 223 -17.54 4.35 10.67
C ARG A 223 -16.41 5.03 9.91
N ILE A 224 -15.55 4.24 9.28
CA ILE A 224 -14.42 4.71 8.48
C ILE A 224 -14.76 4.51 7.01
N VAL A 225 -14.65 5.57 6.20
CA VAL A 225 -14.71 5.47 4.74
C VAL A 225 -13.34 5.81 4.17
N LEU A 226 -12.77 4.83 3.46
CA LEU A 226 -11.49 4.95 2.75
C LEU A 226 -11.75 5.32 1.30
N VAL A 227 -11.00 6.27 0.78
CA VAL A 227 -11.01 6.66 -0.63
C VAL A 227 -9.59 6.57 -1.17
N GLU A 228 -9.39 5.73 -2.19
CA GLU A 228 -8.06 5.40 -2.71
C GLU A 228 -8.05 5.31 -4.23
N ASP A 229 -6.93 5.68 -4.84
CA ASP A 229 -6.68 5.41 -6.25
C ASP A 229 -6.62 3.89 -6.51
N ALA A 230 -5.91 3.17 -5.65
CA ALA A 230 -5.94 1.72 -5.61
C ALA A 230 -5.91 1.26 -4.14
N ALA A 231 -6.76 0.28 -3.79
CA ALA A 231 -6.95 -0.19 -2.43
C ALA A 231 -5.66 -0.75 -1.83
N GLU A 232 -5.00 0.02 -0.98
CA GLU A 232 -3.79 -0.32 -0.22
C GLU A 232 -4.07 -0.44 1.29
N LEU A 233 -5.01 0.36 1.80
CA LEU A 233 -5.38 0.39 3.21
C LEU A 233 -6.27 -0.81 3.56
N ARG A 234 -5.87 -1.57 4.57
CA ARG A 234 -6.61 -2.72 5.09
C ARG A 234 -6.53 -2.74 6.62
N PRO A 235 -7.08 -1.71 7.29
CA PRO A 235 -7.04 -1.66 8.74
C PRO A 235 -7.89 -2.77 9.37
N ALA A 236 -7.41 -3.36 10.47
CA ALA A 236 -8.12 -4.37 11.23
C ALA A 236 -9.22 -3.73 12.11
N HIS A 237 -10.16 -3.04 11.46
CA HIS A 237 -11.26 -2.32 12.11
C HIS A 237 -12.61 -2.88 11.63
N PRO A 238 -13.62 -3.09 12.51
CA PRO A 238 -14.87 -3.76 12.17
C PRO A 238 -15.77 -2.98 11.22
N HIS A 239 -15.65 -1.66 11.15
CA HIS A 239 -16.56 -0.81 10.40
C HIS A 239 -15.81 0.05 9.37
N VAL A 240 -15.25 -0.60 8.36
CA VAL A 240 -14.53 0.03 7.25
C VAL A 240 -15.27 -0.17 5.93
N VAL A 241 -15.38 0.90 5.16
CA VAL A 241 -15.88 0.88 3.79
C VAL A 241 -14.81 1.46 2.87
N GLY A 242 -14.38 0.69 1.87
CA GLY A 242 -13.40 1.12 0.87
C GLY A 242 -14.07 1.54 -0.43
N LEU A 243 -13.65 2.68 -0.96
CA LEU A 243 -13.97 3.17 -2.31
C LEU A 243 -12.68 3.29 -3.10
N GLN A 244 -12.66 2.77 -4.32
CA GLN A 244 -11.50 2.78 -5.19
C GLN A 244 -11.83 3.41 -6.54
N CYS A 245 -10.87 4.17 -7.10
CA CYS A 245 -10.95 4.70 -8.44
C CYS A 245 -11.15 3.58 -9.47
N LYS A 246 -11.87 3.93 -10.52
CA LYS A 246 -12.07 3.06 -11.67
C LYS A 246 -11.47 3.72 -12.90
N THR A 247 -10.52 3.07 -13.53
CA THR A 247 -10.00 3.50 -14.83
C THR A 247 -11.08 3.37 -15.91
N SER A 248 -11.02 4.23 -16.93
CA SER A 248 -11.88 4.11 -18.11
C SER A 248 -11.78 2.72 -18.74
N ASN A 249 -12.88 2.29 -19.39
CA ASN A 249 -12.87 1.09 -20.22
C ASN A 249 -12.07 1.32 -21.53
N VAL A 250 -12.03 0.30 -22.40
CA VAL A 250 -11.32 0.35 -23.69
C VAL A 250 -11.85 1.47 -24.60
N GLU A 251 -13.09 1.89 -24.41
CA GLU A 251 -13.76 2.97 -25.15
C GLU A 251 -13.52 4.36 -24.54
N GLY A 252 -12.72 4.46 -23.46
CA GLY A 252 -12.43 5.71 -22.77
C GLY A 252 -13.54 6.21 -21.84
N ALA A 253 -14.59 5.39 -21.59
CA ALA A 253 -15.74 5.77 -20.76
C ALA A 253 -15.74 5.08 -19.39
N GLY A 254 -16.49 5.65 -18.44
CA GLY A 254 -16.76 5.04 -17.13
C GLY A 254 -15.61 5.16 -16.11
N ALA A 255 -14.68 6.11 -16.28
CA ALA A 255 -13.73 6.47 -15.23
C ALA A 255 -14.47 7.03 -14.00
N VAL A 256 -13.98 6.72 -12.82
CA VAL A 256 -14.41 7.30 -11.53
C VAL A 256 -13.17 7.81 -10.83
N GLU A 257 -13.13 9.11 -10.61
CA GLU A 257 -11.96 9.78 -10.05
C GLU A 257 -12.04 9.95 -8.52
N MET A 258 -10.91 10.26 -7.88
CA MET A 258 -10.82 10.50 -6.44
C MET A 258 -11.79 11.57 -5.95
N THR A 259 -11.96 12.67 -6.70
CA THR A 259 -12.90 13.75 -6.38
C THR A 259 -14.35 13.25 -6.31
N ASP A 260 -14.75 12.38 -7.24
CA ASP A 260 -16.09 11.80 -7.24
C ASP A 260 -16.27 10.90 -6.02
N LEU A 261 -15.28 10.07 -5.71
CA LEU A 261 -15.33 9.15 -4.59
C LEU A 261 -15.39 9.87 -3.25
N VAL A 262 -14.62 10.95 -3.04
CA VAL A 262 -14.71 11.77 -1.82
C VAL A 262 -16.13 12.33 -1.65
N ARG A 263 -16.75 12.85 -2.73
CA ARG A 263 -18.13 13.35 -2.69
C ARG A 263 -19.16 12.25 -2.41
N GLN A 264 -18.96 11.02 -2.89
CA GLN A 264 -19.81 9.89 -2.53
C GLN A 264 -19.60 9.46 -1.08
N ALA A 265 -18.36 9.42 -0.61
CA ALA A 265 -18.01 9.07 0.77
C ALA A 265 -18.76 9.94 1.78
N LEU A 266 -18.87 11.25 1.53
CA LEU A 266 -19.59 12.20 2.41
C LEU A 266 -21.10 11.88 2.57
N ARG A 267 -21.69 11.17 1.59
CA ARG A 267 -23.10 10.72 1.66
C ARG A 267 -23.26 9.37 2.37
N MET A 268 -22.15 8.73 2.73
CA MET A 268 -22.14 7.41 3.37
C MET A 268 -22.07 7.48 4.89
N ARG A 269 -22.27 8.67 5.48
CA ARG A 269 -22.21 8.92 6.93
C ARG A 269 -20.88 8.46 7.54
N PRO A 270 -19.74 8.96 7.07
CA PRO A 270 -18.46 8.63 7.68
C PRO A 270 -18.29 9.37 9.02
N ASP A 271 -17.83 8.66 10.06
CA ASP A 271 -17.26 9.30 11.24
C ASP A 271 -15.81 9.73 11.00
N ARG A 272 -15.10 8.98 10.12
CA ARG A 272 -13.76 9.31 9.63
C ARG A 272 -13.71 9.15 8.12
N LEU A 273 -13.26 10.18 7.43
CA LEU A 273 -12.94 10.14 6.00
C LEU A 273 -11.42 10.04 5.84
N ILE A 274 -10.97 9.01 5.15
CA ILE A 274 -9.55 8.75 4.92
C ILE A 274 -9.29 8.77 3.41
N VAL A 275 -8.34 9.60 2.98
CA VAL A 275 -7.86 9.64 1.60
C VAL A 275 -6.48 8.99 1.55
N GLY A 276 -6.38 7.83 0.91
CA GLY A 276 -5.16 7.04 0.88
C GLY A 276 -3.95 7.83 0.41
N GLU A 277 -4.11 8.60 -0.66
CA GLU A 277 -3.10 9.55 -1.15
C GLU A 277 -3.72 10.73 -1.87
N CYS A 278 -3.31 11.94 -1.50
CA CYS A 278 -3.70 13.18 -2.19
C CYS A 278 -2.66 13.51 -3.26
N ARG A 279 -3.06 13.41 -4.53
CA ARG A 279 -2.22 13.67 -5.71
C ARG A 279 -2.76 14.77 -6.61
N GLY A 280 -4.03 15.16 -6.45
CA GLY A 280 -4.76 16.06 -7.32
C GLY A 280 -5.79 16.92 -6.61
N ALA A 281 -6.86 17.22 -7.33
CA ALA A 281 -7.94 18.12 -6.91
C ALA A 281 -8.73 17.64 -5.70
N GLU A 282 -8.71 16.33 -5.39
CA GLU A 282 -9.39 15.71 -4.25
C GLU A 282 -9.02 16.31 -2.90
N ILE A 283 -7.83 16.95 -2.79
CA ILE A 283 -7.42 17.65 -1.57
C ILE A 283 -8.42 18.74 -1.19
N VAL A 284 -9.03 19.41 -2.17
CA VAL A 284 -10.02 20.48 -1.91
C VAL A 284 -11.29 19.89 -1.29
N ASP A 285 -11.75 18.76 -1.79
CA ASP A 285 -12.93 18.09 -1.26
C ASP A 285 -12.65 17.47 0.12
N LEU A 286 -11.43 16.96 0.36
CA LEU A 286 -10.99 16.52 1.69
C LEU A 286 -11.00 17.68 2.70
N LEU A 287 -10.38 18.83 2.39
CA LEU A 287 -10.36 19.99 3.27
C LEU A 287 -11.77 20.50 3.59
N ARG A 288 -12.66 20.51 2.60
CA ARG A 288 -14.09 20.86 2.81
C ARG A 288 -14.77 19.89 3.76
N ALA A 289 -14.55 18.58 3.58
CA ALA A 289 -15.10 17.54 4.44
C ALA A 289 -14.67 17.72 5.89
N LEU A 290 -13.37 17.93 6.13
CA LEU A 290 -12.80 18.14 7.45
C LEU A 290 -13.35 19.42 8.14
N ASN A 291 -13.71 20.44 7.36
CA ASN A 291 -14.31 21.68 7.85
C ASN A 291 -15.84 21.59 8.07
N THR A 292 -16.49 20.51 7.66
CA THR A 292 -17.95 20.38 7.69
C THR A 292 -18.45 19.20 8.53
N GLY A 293 -17.74 18.90 9.64
CA GLY A 293 -18.19 17.93 10.64
C GLY A 293 -17.59 16.53 10.51
N HIS A 294 -16.62 16.31 9.61
CA HIS A 294 -15.91 15.04 9.50
C HIS A 294 -14.53 15.13 10.16
N GLU A 295 -14.52 15.52 11.44
CA GLU A 295 -13.31 15.69 12.23
C GLU A 295 -12.52 14.39 12.38
N GLY A 296 -11.18 14.50 12.47
CA GLY A 296 -10.28 13.34 12.63
C GLY A 296 -10.10 12.50 11.36
N GLY A 297 -10.48 13.04 10.21
CA GLY A 297 -10.11 12.44 8.94
C GLY A 297 -8.61 12.60 8.68
N ALA A 298 -8.09 11.82 7.74
CA ALA A 298 -6.66 11.80 7.46
C ALA A 298 -6.37 11.49 5.99
N GLY A 299 -5.12 11.72 5.59
CA GLY A 299 -4.65 11.34 4.27
C GLY A 299 -3.14 11.23 4.21
N THR A 300 -2.61 10.79 3.06
CA THR A 300 -1.19 10.90 2.79
C THR A 300 -0.91 11.93 1.70
N LEU A 301 0.28 12.53 1.76
CA LEU A 301 0.73 13.53 0.80
C LEU A 301 2.23 13.32 0.53
N HIS A 302 2.65 13.49 -0.71
CA HIS A 302 4.07 13.53 -1.04
C HIS A 302 4.66 14.90 -0.72
N ALA A 303 5.46 14.96 0.36
CA ALA A 303 6.30 16.09 0.70
C ALA A 303 7.58 15.57 1.38
N ASN A 304 8.73 16.14 1.06
CA ASN A 304 10.02 15.67 1.58
C ASN A 304 10.26 16.13 3.03
N ALA A 305 9.72 17.29 3.40
CA ALA A 305 9.76 17.85 4.76
C ALA A 305 8.38 18.43 5.13
N ILE A 306 8.15 18.61 6.44
CA ILE A 306 6.92 19.27 6.91
C ILE A 306 6.81 20.71 6.41
N ALA A 307 7.96 21.39 6.21
CA ALA A 307 8.02 22.75 5.65
C ALA A 307 7.55 22.85 4.19
N ASP A 308 7.58 21.73 3.44
CA ASP A 308 7.17 21.70 2.03
C ASP A 308 5.65 21.51 1.88
N VAL A 309 4.96 21.14 2.97
CA VAL A 309 3.52 20.80 2.95
C VAL A 309 2.67 21.97 2.45
N PRO A 310 2.86 23.24 2.89
CA PRO A 310 2.06 24.35 2.40
C PRO A 310 2.17 24.53 0.88
N ALA A 311 3.39 24.53 0.34
CA ALA A 311 3.62 24.66 -1.10
C ALA A 311 3.00 23.49 -1.89
N ARG A 312 3.03 22.27 -1.33
CA ARG A 312 2.40 21.11 -1.96
C ARG A 312 0.89 21.21 -1.95
N LEU A 313 0.30 21.70 -0.85
CA LEU A 313 -1.13 21.97 -0.77
C LEU A 313 -1.55 23.05 -1.77
N GLU A 314 -0.75 24.12 -1.93
CA GLU A 314 -1.00 25.16 -2.93
C GLU A 314 -1.07 24.58 -4.35
N ALA A 315 -0.09 23.75 -4.72
CA ALA A 315 -0.05 23.13 -6.04
C ALA A 315 -1.29 22.25 -6.31
N LEU A 316 -1.70 21.43 -5.33
CA LEU A 316 -2.86 20.56 -5.47
C LEU A 316 -4.18 21.35 -5.41
N GLY A 317 -4.26 22.38 -4.56
CA GLY A 317 -5.44 23.24 -4.46
C GLY A 317 -5.70 24.01 -5.75
N LEU A 318 -4.63 24.40 -6.45
CA LEU A 318 -4.74 25.04 -7.77
C LEU A 318 -5.34 24.09 -8.81
N LEU A 319 -5.00 22.80 -8.79
CA LEU A 319 -5.64 21.80 -9.66
C LEU A 319 -7.14 21.66 -9.37
N GLY A 320 -7.55 21.87 -8.12
CA GLY A 320 -8.96 21.89 -7.71
C GLY A 320 -9.64 23.24 -7.87
N GLY A 321 -8.99 24.22 -8.51
CA GLY A 321 -9.53 25.55 -8.77
C GLY A 321 -9.66 26.43 -7.52
N LEU A 322 -8.97 26.09 -6.40
CA LEU A 322 -9.05 26.85 -5.16
C LEU A 322 -7.95 27.93 -5.14
N PRO A 323 -8.28 29.23 -5.04
CA PRO A 323 -7.30 30.29 -4.93
C PRO A 323 -6.43 30.13 -3.67
N ARG A 324 -5.16 30.58 -3.74
CA ARG A 324 -4.17 30.45 -2.68
C ARG A 324 -4.68 30.85 -1.29
N VAL A 325 -5.25 32.05 -1.17
CA VAL A 325 -5.76 32.56 0.11
C VAL A 325 -6.89 31.68 0.67
N ALA A 326 -7.80 31.24 -0.18
CA ALA A 326 -8.90 30.36 0.22
C ALA A 326 -8.38 28.97 0.63
N LEU A 327 -7.37 28.45 -0.06
CA LEU A 327 -6.72 27.20 0.30
C LEU A 327 -6.12 27.27 1.69
N HIS A 328 -5.31 28.31 1.98
CA HIS A 328 -4.69 28.45 3.28
C HIS A 328 -5.73 28.61 4.41
N ALA A 329 -6.79 29.40 4.17
CA ALA A 329 -7.88 29.53 5.14
C ALA A 329 -8.57 28.18 5.44
N GLN A 330 -8.86 27.39 4.39
CA GLN A 330 -9.46 26.07 4.55
C GLN A 330 -8.50 25.07 5.21
N ALA A 331 -7.24 25.02 4.80
CA ALA A 331 -6.27 24.10 5.35
C ALA A 331 -5.96 24.40 6.83
N ALA A 332 -5.86 25.68 7.21
CA ALA A 332 -5.65 26.09 8.60
C ALA A 332 -6.80 25.70 9.52
N ALA A 333 -8.04 25.69 9.03
CA ALA A 333 -9.20 25.28 9.78
C ALA A 333 -9.34 23.74 9.83
N ALA A 334 -9.03 23.07 8.73
CA ALA A 334 -9.25 21.64 8.52
C ALA A 334 -8.19 20.76 9.18
N LEU A 335 -6.91 21.13 9.05
CA LEU A 335 -5.79 20.29 9.44
C LEU A 335 -5.16 20.73 10.74
N GLN A 336 -4.78 19.78 11.60
CA GLN A 336 -4.12 20.07 12.87
C GLN A 336 -2.70 19.51 12.91
N VAL A 337 -2.46 18.31 12.36
CA VAL A 337 -1.20 17.58 12.54
C VAL A 337 -0.62 17.12 11.22
N VAL A 338 0.70 17.16 11.11
CA VAL A 338 1.47 16.56 10.00
C VAL A 338 2.48 15.59 10.59
N LEU A 339 2.47 14.34 10.09
CA LEU A 339 3.34 13.26 10.50
C LEU A 339 4.35 12.97 9.37
N GLN A 340 5.63 13.24 9.59
CA GLN A 340 6.65 13.02 8.57
C GLN A 340 7.32 11.67 8.70
N MET A 341 7.21 10.85 7.67
CA MET A 341 7.92 9.59 7.51
C MET A 341 9.17 9.73 6.65
N ARG A 342 10.26 9.11 7.07
CA ARG A 342 11.52 9.06 6.30
C ARG A 342 12.01 7.64 6.15
N ARG A 343 12.63 7.36 5.00
CA ARG A 343 13.44 6.15 4.78
C ARG A 343 14.88 6.49 5.15
N THR A 344 15.50 5.67 5.98
CA THR A 344 16.91 5.75 6.40
C THR A 344 17.63 4.49 5.96
N SER A 345 18.94 4.43 6.16
CA SER A 345 19.74 3.22 5.93
C SER A 345 19.36 2.05 6.85
N THR A 346 18.75 2.35 8.02
CA THR A 346 18.35 1.36 9.02
C THR A 346 16.87 1.01 9.01
N GLY A 347 16.08 1.62 8.10
CA GLY A 347 14.65 1.35 8.01
C GLY A 347 13.80 2.60 7.77
N ARG A 348 12.53 2.50 8.09
CA ARG A 348 11.54 3.57 7.96
C ARG A 348 11.25 4.16 9.32
N VAL A 349 11.27 5.47 9.46
CA VAL A 349 11.10 6.14 10.77
C VAL A 349 10.12 7.30 10.67
N LEU A 350 9.32 7.50 11.72
CA LEU A 350 8.65 8.76 11.97
C LEU A 350 9.74 9.76 12.42
N SER A 351 9.95 10.80 11.64
CA SER A 351 11.01 11.79 11.90
C SER A 351 10.49 13.01 12.65
N THR A 352 9.28 13.45 12.35
CA THR A 352 8.74 14.71 12.91
C THR A 352 7.23 14.61 13.08
N VAL A 353 6.73 15.17 14.16
CA VAL A 353 5.31 15.50 14.38
C VAL A 353 5.20 17.03 14.33
N GLY A 354 4.49 17.55 13.34
CA GLY A 354 4.27 18.97 13.12
C GLY A 354 2.86 19.40 13.49
N LEU A 355 2.72 20.59 14.02
CA LEU A 355 1.46 21.28 14.25
C LEU A 355 1.20 22.28 13.13
N VAL A 356 0.02 22.21 12.53
CA VAL A 356 -0.43 23.17 11.50
C VAL A 356 -0.82 24.47 12.19
N ALA A 357 -0.32 25.59 11.70
CA ALA A 357 -0.61 26.94 12.17
C ALA A 357 -0.87 27.87 10.99
N ALA A 358 -1.57 28.97 11.23
CA ALA A 358 -1.71 30.07 10.28
C ALA A 358 -0.96 31.29 10.79
N GLU A 359 0.07 31.71 10.08
CA GLU A 359 0.99 32.75 10.53
C GLU A 359 1.06 33.92 9.55
N GLY A 360 1.57 35.04 10.05
CA GLY A 360 1.71 36.28 9.29
C GLY A 360 0.39 37.02 9.01
N PRO A 361 0.48 38.19 8.36
CA PRO A 361 -0.69 39.03 8.07
C PRO A 361 -1.67 38.34 7.11
N ASP A 362 -1.16 37.54 6.19
CA ASP A 362 -1.96 36.80 5.20
C ASP A 362 -2.51 35.47 5.73
N ARG A 363 -2.22 35.13 7.01
CA ARG A 363 -2.61 33.88 7.67
C ARG A 363 -2.26 32.63 6.83
N LEU A 364 -1.07 32.60 6.28
CA LEU A 364 -0.59 31.47 5.50
C LEU A 364 -0.33 30.27 6.42
N VAL A 365 -0.70 29.08 5.94
CA VAL A 365 -0.42 27.83 6.66
C VAL A 365 1.08 27.63 6.73
N THR A 366 1.55 27.32 7.94
CA THR A 366 2.89 26.81 8.25
C THR A 366 2.75 25.51 9.02
N VAL A 367 3.80 24.71 9.04
CA VAL A 367 3.84 23.49 9.88
C VAL A 367 5.05 23.60 10.80
N ARG A 368 4.76 23.81 12.10
CA ARG A 368 5.78 23.97 13.14
C ARG A 368 6.08 22.63 13.81
N PRO A 369 7.35 22.24 14.01
CA PRO A 369 7.67 21.02 14.74
C PRO A 369 7.14 21.08 16.18
N ALA A 370 6.36 20.06 16.57
CA ALA A 370 5.95 19.82 17.95
C ALA A 370 6.85 18.75 18.60
N TRP A 371 7.32 17.82 17.80
CA TRP A 371 8.33 16.83 18.17
C TRP A 371 9.20 16.48 16.95
N ASP A 372 10.47 16.28 17.19
CA ASP A 372 11.43 15.80 16.18
C ASP A 372 12.28 14.68 16.76
N ARG A 373 12.58 13.68 15.93
CA ARG A 373 13.30 12.48 16.38
C ARG A 373 14.71 12.75 16.88
N ALA A 374 15.37 13.76 16.34
CA ALA A 374 16.74 14.10 16.71
C ALA A 374 16.81 14.98 17.96
N THR A 375 15.82 15.91 18.14
CA THR A 375 15.88 16.95 19.16
C THR A 375 14.84 16.75 20.28
N GLY A 376 13.90 15.83 20.14
CA GLY A 376 12.82 15.61 21.10
C GLY A 376 11.66 16.59 20.92
N VAL A 377 11.05 17.03 22.02
CA VAL A 377 9.96 18.00 22.01
C VAL A 377 10.46 19.34 21.48
N ALA A 378 9.73 19.92 20.54
CA ALA A 378 10.08 21.13 19.83
C ALA A 378 9.11 22.29 20.19
N ALA A 379 9.34 23.48 19.61
CA ALA A 379 8.67 24.72 19.98
C ALA A 379 7.12 24.65 19.97
N ALA A 380 6.50 23.89 19.06
CA ALA A 380 5.05 23.74 19.02
C ALA A 380 4.52 22.61 19.93
N GLY A 381 5.36 21.97 20.76
CA GLY A 381 4.95 20.89 21.65
C GLY A 381 3.91 21.33 22.68
N ALA A 382 4.10 22.52 23.30
CA ALA A 382 3.13 23.10 24.24
C ALA A 382 1.79 23.43 23.57
N ASP A 383 1.82 23.92 22.34
CA ASP A 383 0.61 24.23 21.57
C ASP A 383 -0.18 22.94 21.25
N LEU A 384 0.54 21.86 20.89
CA LEU A 384 -0.08 20.54 20.66
C LEU A 384 -0.66 19.96 21.95
N ALA A 385 0.04 20.08 23.09
CA ALA A 385 -0.47 19.65 24.40
C ALA A 385 -1.78 20.37 24.76
N ARG A 386 -1.83 21.69 24.59
CA ARG A 386 -3.05 22.48 24.82
C ARG A 386 -4.19 22.06 23.88
N LEU A 387 -3.89 21.82 22.61
CA LEU A 387 -4.89 21.36 21.65
C LEU A 387 -5.49 20.01 22.04
N LEU A 388 -4.65 19.04 22.44
CA LEU A 388 -5.09 17.72 22.92
C LEU A 388 -5.99 17.87 24.17
N ALA A 389 -5.57 18.68 25.14
CA ALA A 389 -6.36 18.96 26.35
C ALA A 389 -7.71 19.61 26.04
N THR A 390 -7.75 20.58 25.12
CA THR A 390 -8.99 21.26 24.70
C THR A 390 -9.97 20.29 24.03
N ARG A 391 -9.45 19.25 23.36
CA ARG A 391 -10.23 18.17 22.75
C ARG A 391 -10.59 17.05 23.73
N GLY A 392 -10.29 17.18 25.01
CA GLY A 392 -10.58 16.21 26.06
C GLY A 392 -9.73 14.93 26.00
N ALA A 393 -8.66 14.92 25.21
CA ALA A 393 -7.75 13.80 25.17
C ALA A 393 -6.69 13.88 26.27
N ARG A 394 -6.20 12.70 26.70
CA ARG A 394 -5.07 12.64 27.64
C ARG A 394 -3.83 13.22 26.98
N VAL A 395 -3.20 14.19 27.63
CA VAL A 395 -1.92 14.73 27.18
C VAL A 395 -0.81 13.72 27.54
N PRO A 396 -0.02 13.24 26.56
CA PRO A 396 1.07 12.31 26.82
C PRO A 396 2.19 12.93 27.66
N GLU A 397 2.84 12.12 28.49
CA GLU A 397 3.95 12.55 29.36
C GLU A 397 5.09 13.20 28.58
N LEU A 398 5.31 12.77 27.36
CA LEU A 398 6.28 13.37 26.43
C LEU A 398 6.13 14.91 26.36
N LEU A 399 4.92 15.43 26.44
CA LEU A 399 4.63 16.86 26.28
C LEU A 399 4.53 17.64 27.61
N TRP A 400 4.63 16.99 28.78
CA TRP A 400 4.45 17.66 30.07
C TRP A 400 5.55 18.69 30.43
N GLY A 401 6.72 18.58 29.79
CA GLY A 401 7.82 19.51 29.99
C GLY A 401 7.87 20.70 29.02
N ALA A 402 6.96 20.75 28.05
CA ALA A 402 6.99 21.77 26.99
C ALA A 402 6.49 23.15 27.42
N GLU A 403 5.92 23.30 28.61
CA GLU A 403 5.38 24.55 29.14
C GLU A 403 6.41 25.35 29.97
N ARG A 404 7.66 24.89 30.13
CA ARG A 404 8.69 25.57 30.90
C ARG A 404 9.69 26.32 30.03
#